data_c142ff9161d5c0800bf5f521855c1882
#
_entry.id   c142ff9161d5c0800bf5f521855c1882
#
_cell.length_a   1.000
_cell.length_b   1.000
_cell.length_c   1.000
_cell.angle_alpha   90.00
_cell.angle_beta   90.00
_cell.angle_gamma   90.00
#
_symmetry.space_group_name_H-M   'P 1'
#
loop_
_entity.id
_entity.type
_entity.pdbx_description
1 polymer ?
#
loop_
_entity_poly.entity_id
_entity_poly.type
_entity_poly.pdbx_seq_one_letter_code
_entity_poly.pdbx_strand_id
1 'polypeptide(L)'
;MKKPLDQSISPSSSYKRKLHKLGITLIELLIAIAIFALITAITIPMLEGFKEESGYAIAIRDIKLLDHSARVFFLSESRYPQTLEEIENDIELDPWGNPYQYLNIADGGNRIRGRVRKDRNLVPLNTDFDIYSMGPDGESRPPLTARHSWDDIVRASNGSFIGVASDY
;
A
#
# COMPACT_ATOMS: atom_id res chain seq x y z
N MET A 1 15.90 84.34 43.95
CA MET A 1 15.66 83.14 44.75
C MET A 1 14.54 82.37 44.06
N LYS A 2 14.83 81.33 43.28
CA LYS A 2 13.85 80.46 42.59
C LYS A 2 13.83 79.10 43.31
N LYS A 3 12.66 78.72 43.73
CA LYS A 3 12.37 77.45 44.40
C LYS A 3 12.27 76.36 43.35
N PRO A 4 12.88 75.19 43.52
CA PRO A 4 12.69 74.06 42.58
C PRO A 4 11.41 73.32 42.87
N LEU A 5 10.70 72.96 41.79
CA LEU A 5 9.50 72.08 41.78
C LEU A 5 9.95 70.62 41.96
N ASP A 6 9.49 70.02 43.02
CA ASP A 6 9.58 68.59 43.26
C ASP A 6 8.50 67.86 42.45
N GLN A 7 8.87 67.05 41.45
CA GLN A 7 7.99 66.18 40.73
C GLN A 7 8.16 64.74 41.27
N SER A 8 7.37 64.41 42.23
CA SER A 8 7.22 63.03 42.69
C SER A 8 6.44 62.23 41.65
N ILE A 9 7.18 61.42 40.88
CA ILE A 9 6.58 60.42 39.97
C ILE A 9 6.12 59.24 40.79
N SER A 10 4.82 59.01 40.90
CA SER A 10 4.23 57.83 41.53
C SER A 10 4.45 56.60 40.63
N PRO A 11 4.82 55.41 41.18
CA PRO A 11 5.03 54.24 40.38
C PRO A 11 3.66 53.69 39.88
N SER A 12 3.63 53.43 38.59
CA SER A 12 2.48 52.83 37.91
C SER A 12 2.15 51.45 38.54
N SER A 13 0.90 51.30 38.96
CA SER A 13 0.32 50.03 39.43
C SER A 13 0.40 48.95 38.36
N SER A 14 1.28 48.01 38.54
CA SER A 14 1.40 46.82 37.72
C SER A 14 0.15 45.96 37.93
N TYR A 15 -0.75 45.99 36.96
CA TYR A 15 -1.95 45.15 36.95
C TYR A 15 -1.57 43.69 36.64
N LYS A 16 -1.27 42.89 37.68
CA LYS A 16 -1.07 41.44 37.57
C LYS A 16 -2.39 40.78 37.20
N ARG A 17 -2.58 40.46 35.92
CA ARG A 17 -3.68 39.59 35.49
C ARG A 17 -3.50 38.22 36.15
N LYS A 18 -4.38 37.92 37.11
CA LYS A 18 -4.52 36.54 37.62
C LYS A 18 -5.06 35.69 36.48
N LEU A 19 -4.21 34.86 35.88
CA LEU A 19 -4.62 33.75 35.03
C LEU A 19 -5.35 32.74 35.91
N HIS A 20 -6.67 32.71 35.82
CA HIS A 20 -7.47 31.67 36.45
C HIS A 20 -7.06 30.35 35.74
N LYS A 21 -6.39 29.46 36.44
CA LYS A 21 -6.22 28.09 36.02
C LYS A 21 -7.61 27.42 36.09
N LEU A 22 -8.29 27.35 34.96
CA LEU A 22 -9.53 26.57 34.83
C LEU A 22 -9.15 25.09 34.95
N GLY A 23 -9.56 24.45 36.02
CA GLY A 23 -9.45 23.00 36.18
C GLY A 23 -10.49 22.32 35.30
N ILE A 24 -10.09 21.20 34.64
CA ILE A 24 -11.02 20.36 33.88
C ILE A 24 -11.92 19.63 34.87
N THR A 25 -13.21 19.64 34.61
CA THR A 25 -14.20 18.92 35.41
C THR A 25 -14.20 17.43 35.04
N LEU A 26 -14.58 16.55 35.99
CA LEU A 26 -14.66 15.10 35.75
C LEU A 26 -15.66 14.80 34.61
N ILE A 27 -16.76 15.54 34.51
CA ILE A 27 -17.75 15.35 33.45
C ILE A 27 -17.19 15.77 32.07
N GLU A 28 -16.39 16.82 32.00
CA GLU A 28 -15.75 17.27 30.77
C GLU A 28 -14.75 16.24 30.25
N LEU A 29 -13.99 15.60 31.17
CA LEU A 29 -13.11 14.49 30.82
C LEU A 29 -13.91 13.30 30.31
N LEU A 30 -15.03 12.93 30.98
CA LEU A 30 -15.88 11.81 30.55
C LEU A 30 -16.47 12.05 29.16
N ILE A 31 -16.94 13.27 28.87
CA ILE A 31 -17.46 13.61 27.55
C ILE A 31 -16.35 13.56 26.50
N ALA A 32 -15.15 14.05 26.81
CA ALA A 32 -14.02 14.00 25.90
C ALA A 32 -13.65 12.57 25.51
N ILE A 33 -13.52 11.65 26.48
CA ILE A 33 -13.20 10.24 26.18
C ILE A 33 -14.34 9.54 25.45
N ALA A 34 -15.61 9.87 25.73
CA ALA A 34 -16.75 9.31 24.99
C ALA A 34 -16.75 9.73 23.51
N ILE A 35 -16.43 11.00 23.22
CA ILE A 35 -16.29 11.50 21.85
C ILE A 35 -15.10 10.82 21.15
N PHE A 36 -13.95 10.70 21.82
CA PHE A 36 -12.78 9.99 21.29
C PHE A 36 -13.11 8.53 20.97
N ALA A 37 -13.80 7.83 21.84
CA ALA A 37 -14.21 6.44 21.61
C ALA A 37 -15.14 6.33 20.39
N LEU A 38 -16.08 7.26 20.20
CA LEU A 38 -16.99 7.28 19.07
C LEU A 38 -16.23 7.52 17.74
N ILE A 39 -15.31 8.48 17.73
CA ILE A 39 -14.52 8.80 16.53
C ILE A 39 -13.64 7.60 16.15
N THR A 40 -12.93 6.99 17.13
CA THR A 40 -12.07 5.84 16.85
C THR A 40 -12.83 4.63 16.34
N ALA A 41 -14.04 4.38 16.86
CA ALA A 41 -14.90 3.28 16.41
C ALA A 41 -15.28 3.35 14.92
N ILE A 42 -15.39 4.56 14.36
CA ILE A 42 -15.73 4.77 12.95
C ILE A 42 -14.46 4.84 12.07
N THR A 43 -13.39 5.45 12.60
CA THR A 43 -12.19 5.73 11.80
C THR A 43 -11.36 4.49 11.53
N ILE A 44 -11.26 3.55 12.48
CA ILE A 44 -10.42 2.35 12.34
C ILE A 44 -10.87 1.49 11.14
N PRO A 45 -12.13 1.03 11.02
CA PRO A 45 -12.56 0.20 9.90
C PRO A 45 -12.47 0.94 8.55
N MET A 46 -12.67 2.25 8.54
CA MET A 46 -12.52 3.06 7.34
C MET A 46 -11.06 3.08 6.83
N LEU A 47 -10.10 3.20 7.74
CA LEU A 47 -8.67 3.17 7.42
C LEU A 47 -8.23 1.80 6.87
N GLU A 48 -8.75 0.71 7.39
CA GLU A 48 -8.45 -0.64 6.91
C GLU A 48 -8.92 -0.82 5.46
N GLY A 49 -10.15 -0.40 5.13
CA GLY A 49 -10.66 -0.43 3.76
C GLY A 49 -9.83 0.41 2.78
N PHE A 50 -9.39 1.61 3.18
CA PHE A 50 -8.52 2.44 2.35
C PHE A 50 -7.14 1.83 2.11
N LYS A 51 -6.56 1.16 3.10
CA LYS A 51 -5.28 0.48 2.95
C LYS A 51 -5.37 -0.68 1.97
N GLU A 52 -6.44 -1.44 2.03
CA GLU A 52 -6.68 -2.57 1.14
C GLU A 52 -6.85 -2.10 -0.32
N GLU A 53 -7.75 -1.16 -0.58
CA GLU A 53 -7.97 -0.59 -1.93
C GLU A 53 -6.70 0.06 -2.50
N SER A 54 -5.97 0.82 -1.67
CA SER A 54 -4.68 1.40 -2.05
C SER A 54 -3.64 0.32 -2.35
N GLY A 55 -3.65 -0.80 -1.61
CA GLY A 55 -2.76 -1.94 -1.82
C GLY A 55 -2.95 -2.54 -3.21
N TYR A 56 -4.19 -2.81 -3.63
CA TYR A 56 -4.47 -3.32 -4.97
C TYR A 56 -3.96 -2.38 -6.07
N ALA A 57 -4.20 -1.08 -5.95
CA ALA A 57 -3.73 -0.10 -6.93
C ALA A 57 -2.20 -0.05 -7.04
N ILE A 58 -1.50 -0.15 -5.90
CA ILE A 58 -0.03 -0.20 -5.86
C ILE A 58 0.48 -1.48 -6.51
N ALA A 59 -0.06 -2.66 -6.15
CA ALA A 59 0.37 -3.93 -6.71
C ALA A 59 0.14 -4.01 -8.23
N ILE A 60 -0.98 -3.49 -8.74
CA ILE A 60 -1.24 -3.38 -10.18
C ILE A 60 -0.19 -2.50 -10.87
N ARG A 61 0.15 -1.35 -10.27
CA ARG A 61 1.20 -0.46 -10.79
C ARG A 61 2.55 -1.18 -10.82
N ASP A 62 2.91 -1.87 -9.76
CA ASP A 62 4.19 -2.55 -9.62
C ASP A 62 4.32 -3.69 -10.63
N ILE A 63 3.27 -4.49 -10.82
CA ILE A 63 3.26 -5.55 -11.86
C ILE A 63 3.40 -4.95 -13.26
N LYS A 64 2.80 -3.78 -13.54
CA LYS A 64 3.00 -3.08 -14.83
C LYS A 64 4.44 -2.63 -15.02
N LEU A 65 5.10 -2.16 -13.97
CA LEU A 65 6.51 -1.79 -14.02
C LEU A 65 7.41 -3.01 -14.23
N LEU A 66 7.16 -4.11 -13.49
CA LEU A 66 7.89 -5.36 -13.65
C LEU A 66 7.68 -5.98 -15.05
N ASP A 67 6.45 -5.95 -15.59
CA ASP A 67 6.16 -6.37 -16.99
C ASP A 67 6.96 -5.55 -17.98
N HIS A 68 6.97 -4.22 -17.82
CA HIS A 68 7.76 -3.34 -18.67
C HIS A 68 9.26 -3.67 -18.61
N SER A 69 9.83 -3.80 -17.40
CA SER A 69 11.25 -4.11 -17.21
C SER A 69 11.64 -5.47 -17.80
N ALA A 70 10.78 -6.50 -17.64
CA ALA A 70 11.01 -7.81 -18.24
C ALA A 70 10.99 -7.76 -19.79
N ARG A 71 10.16 -6.92 -20.39
CA ARG A 71 10.12 -6.70 -21.84
C ARG A 71 11.34 -5.92 -22.34
N VAL A 72 11.79 -4.91 -21.59
CA VAL A 72 13.03 -4.17 -21.90
C VAL A 72 14.22 -5.11 -21.84
N PHE A 73 14.29 -5.97 -20.82
CA PHE A 73 15.32 -7.02 -20.74
C PHE A 73 15.30 -7.95 -21.96
N PHE A 74 14.12 -8.38 -22.39
CA PHE A 74 13.97 -9.20 -23.60
C PHE A 74 14.51 -8.50 -24.85
N LEU A 75 14.28 -7.18 -24.99
CA LEU A 75 14.78 -6.44 -26.13
C LEU A 75 16.31 -6.34 -26.16
N SER A 76 16.98 -6.30 -25.00
CA SER A 76 18.44 -6.25 -24.89
C SER A 76 19.10 -7.62 -25.02
N GLU A 77 18.53 -8.64 -24.37
CA GLU A 77 19.14 -9.96 -24.21
C GLU A 77 18.58 -11.02 -25.18
N SER A 78 17.52 -10.72 -25.93
CA SER A 78 16.78 -11.64 -26.81
C SER A 78 16.25 -12.90 -26.10
N ARG A 79 16.06 -12.83 -24.77
CA ARG A 79 15.45 -13.84 -23.91
C ARG A 79 14.69 -13.14 -22.76
N TYR A 80 13.74 -13.82 -22.18
CA TYR A 80 13.14 -13.33 -20.93
C TYR A 80 14.04 -13.62 -19.72
N PRO A 81 13.99 -12.79 -18.65
CA PRO A 81 14.74 -13.06 -17.42
C PRO A 81 14.33 -14.41 -16.82
N GLN A 82 15.23 -15.07 -16.13
CA GLN A 82 14.94 -16.32 -15.41
C GLN A 82 14.33 -16.04 -14.04
N THR A 83 14.69 -14.91 -13.43
CA THR A 83 14.19 -14.42 -12.14
C THR A 83 14.04 -12.89 -12.18
N LEU A 84 13.33 -12.32 -11.20
CA LEU A 84 13.16 -10.85 -11.11
C LEU A 84 14.47 -10.14 -10.74
N GLU A 85 15.43 -10.83 -10.12
CA GLU A 85 16.73 -10.27 -9.76
C GLU A 85 17.64 -10.01 -11.00
N GLU A 86 17.33 -10.62 -12.16
CA GLU A 86 18.05 -10.31 -13.41
C GLU A 86 17.65 -8.98 -14.02
N ILE A 87 16.51 -8.41 -13.63
CA ILE A 87 16.05 -7.11 -14.09
C ILE A 87 16.34 -6.04 -13.06
N GLU A 88 16.81 -4.90 -13.52
CA GLU A 88 17.06 -3.76 -12.65
C GLU A 88 15.71 -3.16 -12.21
N ASN A 89 15.35 -3.38 -10.95
CA ASN A 89 14.15 -2.83 -10.34
C ASN A 89 14.33 -2.69 -8.82
N ASP A 90 13.59 -1.76 -8.22
CA ASP A 90 13.58 -1.50 -6.77
C ASP A 90 12.34 -2.11 -6.07
N ILE A 91 11.63 -3.03 -6.77
CA ILE A 91 10.36 -3.58 -6.29
C ILE A 91 10.63 -4.99 -5.75
N GLU A 92 10.73 -5.12 -4.43
CA GLU A 92 11.01 -6.41 -3.77
C GLU A 92 9.73 -7.06 -3.24
N LEU A 93 8.86 -6.27 -2.58
CA LEU A 93 7.68 -6.76 -1.88
C LEU A 93 6.42 -6.05 -2.38
N ASP A 94 5.31 -6.78 -2.34
CA ASP A 94 3.99 -6.21 -2.56
C ASP A 94 3.51 -5.39 -1.33
N PRO A 95 2.39 -4.66 -1.43
CA PRO A 95 1.88 -3.82 -0.34
C PRO A 95 1.54 -4.57 0.95
N TRP A 96 1.40 -5.88 0.90
CA TRP A 96 1.10 -6.74 2.05
C TRP A 96 2.35 -7.43 2.61
N GLY A 97 3.53 -7.20 1.99
CA GLY A 97 4.84 -7.70 2.45
C GLY A 97 5.23 -9.05 1.88
N ASN A 98 4.56 -9.54 0.84
CA ASN A 98 4.91 -10.76 0.15
C ASN A 98 5.79 -10.47 -1.07
N PRO A 99 6.74 -11.35 -1.46
CA PRO A 99 7.51 -11.17 -2.67
C PRO A 99 6.64 -11.40 -3.91
N TYR A 100 6.85 -10.58 -4.95
CA TYR A 100 6.25 -10.81 -6.25
C TYR A 100 6.72 -12.14 -6.82
N GLN A 101 5.80 -12.89 -7.40
CA GLN A 101 6.08 -14.20 -8.00
C GLN A 101 6.36 -14.04 -9.49
N TYR A 102 7.38 -14.74 -9.98
CA TYR A 102 7.78 -14.73 -11.39
C TYR A 102 8.00 -16.15 -11.90
N LEU A 103 7.62 -16.40 -13.15
CA LEU A 103 7.87 -17.67 -13.83
C LEU A 103 8.11 -17.42 -15.33
N ASN A 104 9.32 -17.69 -15.82
CA ASN A 104 9.60 -17.70 -17.25
C ASN A 104 8.93 -18.93 -17.90
N ILE A 105 7.98 -18.68 -18.79
CA ILE A 105 7.22 -19.73 -19.50
C ILE A 105 7.88 -20.03 -20.84
N ALA A 106 8.36 -19.00 -21.55
CA ALA A 106 8.95 -19.17 -22.88
C ALA A 106 10.07 -20.20 -22.92
N ASP A 107 10.95 -20.21 -21.91
CA ASP A 107 12.09 -21.10 -21.82
C ASP A 107 11.85 -22.32 -20.90
N GLY A 108 10.70 -22.39 -20.22
CA GLY A 108 10.45 -23.35 -19.14
C GLY A 108 10.18 -24.78 -19.59
N GLY A 109 9.74 -25.00 -20.81
CA GLY A 109 9.44 -26.31 -21.36
C GLY A 109 8.45 -27.13 -20.53
N ASN A 110 8.65 -28.45 -20.48
CA ASN A 110 7.73 -29.35 -19.74
C ASN A 110 7.85 -29.25 -18.21
N ARG A 111 8.93 -28.67 -17.67
CA ARG A 111 9.22 -28.62 -16.24
C ARG A 111 8.26 -27.70 -15.47
N ILE A 112 7.64 -26.72 -16.14
CA ILE A 112 6.81 -25.69 -15.52
C ILE A 112 5.31 -25.96 -15.62
N ARG A 113 4.85 -27.02 -16.33
CA ARG A 113 3.43 -27.29 -16.60
C ARG A 113 2.53 -27.25 -15.37
N GLY A 114 3.01 -27.66 -14.20
CA GLY A 114 2.24 -27.64 -12.95
C GLY A 114 2.23 -26.27 -12.25
N ARG A 115 3.10 -25.36 -12.67
CA ARG A 115 3.33 -24.06 -12.01
C ARG A 115 2.72 -22.89 -12.76
N VAL A 116 2.46 -23.03 -14.07
CA VAL A 116 1.87 -21.95 -14.90
C VAL A 116 0.50 -21.56 -14.39
N ARG A 117 0.24 -20.27 -14.44
CA ARG A 117 -1.08 -19.73 -14.14
C ARG A 117 -2.07 -20.17 -15.23
N LYS A 118 -3.31 -20.42 -14.82
CA LYS A 118 -4.36 -20.92 -15.72
C LYS A 118 -5.74 -20.44 -15.28
N ASP A 119 -6.64 -20.30 -16.24
CA ASP A 119 -8.05 -20.06 -15.99
C ASP A 119 -8.91 -21.02 -16.82
N ARG A 120 -9.86 -21.73 -16.18
CA ARG A 120 -10.81 -22.64 -16.84
C ARG A 120 -10.15 -23.46 -17.96
N ASN A 121 -10.37 -23.03 -19.22
CA ASN A 121 -9.85 -23.70 -20.42
C ASN A 121 -8.54 -23.10 -20.96
N LEU A 122 -8.05 -22.01 -20.38
CA LEU A 122 -6.84 -21.32 -20.81
C LEU A 122 -5.64 -21.78 -19.98
N VAL A 123 -4.76 -22.58 -20.61
CA VAL A 123 -3.55 -23.16 -20.01
C VAL A 123 -2.41 -23.17 -21.03
N PRO A 124 -1.33 -22.42 -20.81
CA PRO A 124 -1.08 -21.42 -19.76
C PRO A 124 -1.85 -20.12 -19.98
N LEU A 125 -1.94 -19.29 -18.94
CA LEU A 125 -2.57 -17.96 -19.01
C LEU A 125 -1.74 -16.97 -19.84
N ASN A 126 -0.40 -17.10 -19.78
CA ASN A 126 0.58 -16.38 -20.57
C ASN A 126 1.49 -17.35 -21.33
N THR A 127 2.05 -16.91 -22.44
CA THR A 127 2.99 -17.71 -23.25
C THR A 127 4.44 -17.27 -23.08
N ASP A 128 4.66 -16.08 -22.52
CA ASP A 128 5.95 -15.46 -22.26
C ASP A 128 6.43 -15.67 -20.82
N PHE A 129 5.78 -15.05 -19.86
CA PHE A 129 6.07 -15.18 -18.43
C PHE A 129 4.86 -14.84 -17.57
N ASP A 130 4.80 -15.41 -16.37
CA ASP A 130 3.86 -15.02 -15.33
C ASP A 130 4.51 -14.05 -14.34
N ILE A 131 3.80 -13.00 -13.97
CA ILE A 131 4.08 -12.14 -12.81
C ILE A 131 2.79 -11.97 -12.03
N TYR A 132 2.84 -12.14 -10.69
CA TYR A 132 1.68 -11.92 -9.85
C TYR A 132 2.08 -11.62 -8.39
N SER A 133 1.19 -10.95 -7.66
CA SER A 133 1.19 -10.86 -6.20
C SER A 133 0.18 -11.86 -5.66
N MET A 134 0.48 -12.44 -4.50
CA MET A 134 -0.41 -13.37 -3.79
C MET A 134 -1.53 -12.67 -3.01
N GLY A 135 -1.68 -11.35 -3.21
CA GLY A 135 -2.73 -10.58 -2.55
C GLY A 135 -2.58 -10.45 -1.04
N PRO A 136 -3.61 -9.93 -0.37
CA PRO A 136 -3.60 -9.71 1.07
C PRO A 136 -3.55 -10.98 1.90
N ASP A 137 -4.05 -12.13 1.41
CA ASP A 137 -4.02 -13.39 2.16
C ASP A 137 -2.66 -14.11 2.08
N GLY A 138 -1.78 -13.72 1.14
CA GLY A 138 -0.45 -14.29 0.94
C GLY A 138 -0.47 -15.74 0.43
N GLU A 139 -1.63 -16.24 -0.03
CA GLU A 139 -1.80 -17.58 -0.56
C GLU A 139 -2.19 -17.54 -2.03
N SER A 140 -1.68 -18.47 -2.82
CA SER A 140 -2.02 -18.56 -4.24
C SER A 140 -1.99 -19.99 -4.75
N ARG A 141 -2.81 -20.27 -5.77
CA ARG A 141 -2.83 -21.53 -6.50
C ARG A 141 -2.79 -21.26 -8.01
N PRO A 142 -2.20 -22.16 -8.82
CA PRO A 142 -2.13 -21.94 -10.27
C PRO A 142 -3.47 -21.62 -10.95
N PRO A 143 -4.63 -22.26 -10.63
CA PRO A 143 -5.91 -21.88 -11.20
C PRO A 143 -6.44 -20.58 -10.59
N LEU A 144 -6.78 -19.57 -11.42
CA LEU A 144 -7.46 -18.35 -10.97
C LEU A 144 -8.84 -18.62 -10.37
N THR A 145 -9.46 -19.75 -10.71
CA THR A 145 -10.74 -20.20 -10.14
C THR A 145 -10.63 -20.74 -8.71
N ALA A 146 -9.41 -20.96 -8.19
CA ALA A 146 -9.19 -21.37 -6.82
C ALA A 146 -9.45 -20.20 -5.87
N ARG A 147 -10.11 -20.46 -4.73
CA ARG A 147 -10.48 -19.42 -3.76
C ARG A 147 -9.27 -18.61 -3.25
N HIS A 148 -8.15 -19.27 -3.01
CA HIS A 148 -6.88 -18.64 -2.59
C HIS A 148 -6.21 -17.78 -3.67
N SER A 149 -6.79 -17.68 -4.85
CA SER A 149 -6.26 -16.87 -5.94
C SER A 149 -7.23 -15.78 -6.39
N TRP A 150 -8.33 -15.59 -5.69
CA TRP A 150 -9.32 -14.59 -6.09
C TRP A 150 -8.87 -13.17 -5.83
N ASP A 151 -8.06 -12.97 -4.81
CA ASP A 151 -7.46 -11.71 -4.41
C ASP A 151 -6.03 -11.51 -4.95
N ASP A 152 -5.50 -12.51 -5.71
CA ASP A 152 -4.23 -12.35 -6.42
C ASP A 152 -4.31 -11.17 -7.40
N ILE A 153 -3.20 -10.44 -7.55
CA ILE A 153 -3.06 -9.48 -8.64
C ILE A 153 -2.22 -10.15 -9.72
N VAL A 154 -2.80 -10.37 -10.87
CA VAL A 154 -2.21 -11.19 -11.92
C VAL A 154 -2.00 -10.41 -13.21
N ARG A 155 -0.94 -10.78 -13.92
CA ARG A 155 -0.75 -10.47 -15.32
C ARG A 155 -1.32 -11.62 -16.15
N ALA A 156 -2.19 -11.31 -17.12
CA ALA A 156 -2.84 -12.31 -17.97
C ALA A 156 -2.86 -11.87 -19.44
N SER A 157 -3.08 -12.84 -20.33
CA SER A 157 -3.16 -12.62 -21.78
C SER A 157 -1.95 -11.84 -22.32
N ASN A 158 -0.74 -12.26 -21.89
CA ASN A 158 0.55 -11.63 -22.25
C ASN A 158 0.59 -10.12 -21.94
N GLY A 159 0.01 -9.73 -20.79
CA GLY A 159 -0.02 -8.35 -20.31
C GLY A 159 -1.18 -7.49 -20.83
N SER A 160 -2.12 -8.07 -21.60
CA SER A 160 -3.35 -7.36 -22.01
C SER A 160 -4.28 -7.10 -20.82
N PHE A 161 -4.16 -7.90 -19.75
CA PHE A 161 -4.84 -7.71 -18.48
C PHE A 161 -3.80 -7.69 -17.35
N ILE A 162 -3.91 -6.71 -16.47
CA ILE A 162 -3.20 -6.65 -15.18
C ILE A 162 -4.19 -6.10 -14.16
N GLY A 163 -4.61 -6.95 -13.23
CA GLY A 163 -5.65 -6.64 -12.26
C GLY A 163 -5.89 -7.78 -11.30
N VAL A 164 -6.95 -7.65 -10.48
CA VAL A 164 -7.38 -8.68 -9.53
C VAL A 164 -7.86 -9.91 -10.30
N ALA A 165 -7.44 -11.09 -9.86
CA ALA A 165 -7.74 -12.35 -10.56
C ALA A 165 -9.24 -12.67 -10.66
N SER A 166 -10.04 -12.23 -9.67
CA SER A 166 -11.50 -12.38 -9.70
C SER A 166 -12.19 -11.53 -10.80
N ASP A 167 -11.51 -10.53 -11.34
CA ASP A 167 -12.03 -9.63 -12.36
C ASP A 167 -11.69 -10.11 -13.79
N TYR A 168 -10.85 -11.16 -13.92
CA TYR A 168 -10.45 -11.76 -15.19
C TYR A 168 -11.46 -12.81 -15.66
#